data_40cea628f026e29d4016ae953618f725
#
_entry.id   40cea628f026e29d4016ae953618f725
#
_cell.length_a   1.000
_cell.length_b   1.000
_cell.length_c   1.000
_cell.angle_alpha   90.00
_cell.angle_beta   90.00
_cell.angle_gamma   90.00
#
_symmetry.space_group_name_H-M   'P 1'
#
loop_
_entity.id
_entity.type
_entity.pdbx_description
1 polymer ?
#
loop_
_entity_poly.entity_id
_entity_poly.type
_entity_poly.pdbx_seq_one_letter_code
_entity_poly.pdbx_strand_id
1 'polypeptide(L)'
;MAQAFIRILSVFIVSVFGLHKIALSADQAILEQAKKEGQLVFYSGIFESEARALMSRFEQRYPFIKTTLYRAGGVSLVSRIQNETRAGSHLWDVFNSAGLEGFVLLEQGYFAKYISPEARYFGEGFRDPDGFWTTMYASPYIATYNTRMVSAKDVPKDYFDLLDPRWTDKLALDPDDIEWYANLKKIWGEERARNFFAGLAKQKIVIRRGRALQTDLLAAGEIAVLVNNYHHIAVRVKMRGGPVEWLALDPVITAVGPLAINRLAPHPNAARVFVDFCLSKEGQQILVQQGRTSGRLDVNLNPLGEFKGVRVIPSDLKLGKHYIEARTEYENLMGIRRR
;
A
#
# COMPACT_ATOMS: atom_id res chain seq x y z
N MET A 1 -12.92 -72.88 61.53
CA MET A 1 -12.02 -73.00 60.33
C MET A 1 -12.43 -72.00 59.30
N ALA A 2 -11.70 -70.98 59.13
CA ALA A 2 -11.49 -70.19 57.91
C ALA A 2 -10.81 -68.87 58.32
N GLN A 3 -9.55 -68.77 57.97
CA GLN A 3 -8.73 -67.60 58.21
C GLN A 3 -9.01 -66.59 57.09
N ALA A 4 -9.41 -65.35 57.47
CA ALA A 4 -9.57 -64.24 56.55
C ALA A 4 -8.27 -63.43 56.51
N PHE A 5 -7.62 -63.40 55.35
CA PHE A 5 -6.45 -62.54 55.05
C PHE A 5 -6.90 -61.14 54.80
N ILE A 6 -6.55 -60.19 55.68
CA ILE A 6 -6.70 -58.78 55.47
C ILE A 6 -5.44 -58.27 54.72
N ARG A 7 -5.53 -57.94 53.45
CA ARG A 7 -4.48 -57.21 52.70
C ARG A 7 -4.69 -55.74 52.92
N ILE A 8 -3.78 -55.05 53.56
CA ILE A 8 -3.67 -53.61 53.66
C ILE A 8 -3.07 -53.11 52.36
N LEU A 9 -3.87 -52.38 51.57
CA LEU A 9 -3.42 -51.74 50.38
C LEU A 9 -3.00 -50.31 50.73
N SER A 10 -1.70 -50.06 50.84
CA SER A 10 -1.14 -48.73 51.05
C SER A 10 -1.21 -47.98 49.75
N VAL A 11 -2.14 -47.01 49.63
CA VAL A 11 -2.23 -46.09 48.52
C VAL A 11 -1.20 -44.97 48.69
N PHE A 12 -0.12 -45.01 47.91
CA PHE A 12 0.83 -43.91 47.77
C PHE A 12 0.18 -42.86 46.87
N ILE A 13 -0.33 -41.80 47.48
CA ILE A 13 -0.74 -40.58 46.73
C ILE A 13 0.54 -39.82 46.40
N VAL A 14 1.07 -40.04 45.21
CA VAL A 14 2.11 -39.18 44.62
C VAL A 14 1.41 -37.91 44.16
N SER A 15 1.49 -36.85 44.94
CA SER A 15 1.10 -35.51 44.53
C SER A 15 2.05 -35.00 43.42
N VAL A 16 1.71 -35.29 42.20
CA VAL A 16 2.36 -34.64 41.02
C VAL A 16 1.86 -33.22 40.98
N PHE A 17 2.52 -32.29 41.66
CA PHE A 17 2.43 -30.88 41.38
C PHE A 17 3.09 -30.63 39.98
N GLY A 18 2.35 -30.96 38.96
CA GLY A 18 2.71 -30.59 37.59
C GLY A 18 2.68 -29.06 37.50
N LEU A 19 3.85 -28.46 37.40
CA LEU A 19 4.05 -27.11 36.91
C LEU A 19 3.43 -27.02 35.50
N HIS A 20 2.15 -26.70 35.44
CA HIS A 20 1.54 -26.24 34.19
C HIS A 20 2.20 -24.91 33.86
N LYS A 21 3.32 -24.94 33.11
CA LYS A 21 3.74 -23.81 32.34
C LYS A 21 2.59 -23.54 31.36
N ILE A 22 1.75 -22.56 31.69
CA ILE A 22 0.77 -22.03 30.73
C ILE A 22 1.58 -21.60 29.53
N ALA A 23 1.55 -22.40 28.47
CA ALA A 23 2.13 -22.01 27.21
C ALA A 23 1.32 -20.80 26.75
N LEU A 24 1.90 -19.61 26.83
CA LEU A 24 1.36 -18.41 26.24
C LEU A 24 1.13 -18.70 24.75
N SER A 25 -0.02 -18.31 24.21
CA SER A 25 -0.20 -18.33 22.76
C SER A 25 0.91 -17.52 22.10
N ALA A 26 1.28 -17.85 20.86
CA ALA A 26 2.32 -17.11 20.12
C ALA A 26 2.04 -15.59 20.12
N ASP A 27 0.77 -15.21 20.00
CA ASP A 27 0.33 -13.81 20.02
C ASP A 27 0.54 -13.17 21.40
N GLN A 28 0.29 -13.88 22.49
CA GLN A 28 0.54 -13.38 23.84
C GLN A 28 2.03 -13.18 24.11
N ALA A 29 2.87 -14.11 23.63
CA ALA A 29 4.32 -13.99 23.78
C ALA A 29 4.87 -12.79 23.04
N ILE A 30 4.39 -12.52 21.81
CA ILE A 30 4.74 -11.33 21.02
C ILE A 30 4.33 -10.07 21.79
N LEU A 31 3.11 -10.02 22.32
CA LEU A 31 2.61 -8.86 23.03
C LEU A 31 3.42 -8.54 24.30
N GLU A 32 3.81 -9.56 25.07
CA GLU A 32 4.65 -9.37 26.27
C GLU A 32 6.06 -8.89 25.94
N GLN A 33 6.63 -9.30 24.81
CA GLN A 33 7.91 -8.74 24.33
C GLN A 33 7.75 -7.32 23.82
N ALA A 34 6.69 -7.03 23.05
CA ALA A 34 6.39 -5.69 22.58
C ALA A 34 6.21 -4.68 23.73
N LYS A 35 5.64 -5.09 24.87
CA LYS A 35 5.57 -4.26 26.08
C LYS A 35 6.96 -3.90 26.62
N LYS A 36 7.91 -4.83 26.56
CA LYS A 36 9.30 -4.56 27.00
C LYS A 36 10.03 -3.64 26.03
N GLU A 37 9.77 -3.78 24.72
CA GLU A 37 10.33 -2.91 23.68
C GLU A 37 9.81 -1.47 23.83
N GLY A 38 8.53 -1.27 24.12
CA GLY A 38 7.92 -0.02 24.54
C GLY A 38 7.84 1.08 23.47
N GLN A 39 8.38 0.86 22.28
CA GLN A 39 8.44 1.86 21.22
C GLN A 39 8.44 1.23 19.84
N LEU A 40 8.14 2.06 18.81
CA LEU A 40 8.10 1.69 17.40
C LEU A 40 8.46 2.88 16.53
N VAL A 41 9.29 2.67 15.52
CA VAL A 41 9.63 3.67 14.51
C VAL A 41 9.04 3.29 13.16
N PHE A 42 8.11 4.10 12.67
CA PHE A 42 7.39 3.89 11.41
C PHE A 42 7.92 4.83 10.32
N TYR A 43 8.53 4.26 9.27
CA TYR A 43 8.96 4.98 8.06
C TYR A 43 7.87 4.85 7.01
N SER A 44 7.24 5.99 6.63
CA SER A 44 6.06 5.93 5.77
C SER A 44 5.97 7.04 4.74
N GLY A 45 5.44 6.67 3.57
CA GLY A 45 5.09 7.58 2.48
C GLY A 45 3.65 8.10 2.50
N ILE A 46 2.79 7.64 3.44
CA ILE A 46 1.39 8.09 3.50
C ILE A 46 1.26 9.54 3.97
N PHE A 47 0.09 10.14 3.83
CA PHE A 47 -0.15 11.48 4.38
C PHE A 47 -0.02 11.46 5.90
N GLU A 48 0.50 12.56 6.45
CA GLU A 48 0.73 12.67 7.90
C GLU A 48 -0.55 12.49 8.71
N SER A 49 -1.68 13.01 8.22
CA SER A 49 -2.99 12.85 8.86
C SER A 49 -3.43 11.38 8.97
N GLU A 50 -3.14 10.58 7.94
CA GLU A 50 -3.46 9.15 7.90
C GLU A 50 -2.57 8.37 8.87
N ALA A 51 -1.26 8.65 8.85
CA ALA A 51 -0.31 8.03 9.76
C ALA A 51 -0.67 8.33 11.22
N ARG A 52 -0.95 9.60 11.54
CA ARG A 52 -1.35 10.02 12.88
C ARG A 52 -2.66 9.38 13.34
N ALA A 53 -3.65 9.23 12.46
CA ALA A 53 -4.91 8.56 12.79
C ALA A 53 -4.67 7.09 13.17
N LEU A 54 -3.86 6.36 12.38
CA LEU A 54 -3.48 4.98 12.68
C LEU A 54 -2.69 4.86 13.98
N MET A 55 -1.63 5.67 14.13
CA MET A 55 -0.72 5.61 15.28
C MET A 55 -1.45 6.00 16.58
N SER A 56 -2.27 7.04 16.55
CA SER A 56 -3.07 7.44 17.72
C SER A 56 -4.02 6.31 18.16
N ARG A 57 -4.70 5.67 17.21
CA ARG A 57 -5.59 4.57 17.54
C ARG A 57 -4.83 3.32 18.00
N PHE A 58 -3.67 3.06 17.43
CA PHE A 58 -2.76 2.01 17.87
C PHE A 58 -2.31 2.24 19.32
N GLU A 59 -1.85 3.45 19.66
CA GLU A 59 -1.41 3.80 21.02
C GLU A 59 -2.55 3.74 22.05
N GLN A 60 -3.78 4.06 21.65
CA GLN A 60 -4.96 3.88 22.51
C GLN A 60 -5.18 2.41 22.86
N ARG A 61 -4.97 1.52 21.88
CA ARG A 61 -5.13 0.08 22.07
C ARG A 61 -3.96 -0.58 22.78
N TYR A 62 -2.75 -0.06 22.53
CA TYR A 62 -1.48 -0.56 23.07
C TYR A 62 -0.69 0.57 23.74
N PRO A 63 -1.18 1.10 24.90
CA PRO A 63 -0.63 2.33 25.51
C PRO A 63 0.81 2.21 26.00
N PHE A 64 1.32 1.01 26.05
CA PHE A 64 2.69 0.68 26.41
C PHE A 64 3.67 0.74 25.23
N ILE A 65 3.21 0.99 23.98
CA ILE A 65 4.07 1.18 22.80
C ILE A 65 3.92 2.62 22.34
N LYS A 66 5.03 3.39 22.34
CA LYS A 66 5.09 4.73 21.77
C LYS A 66 5.54 4.69 20.32
N THR A 67 4.83 5.40 19.45
CA THR A 67 5.12 5.40 18.02
C THR A 67 5.84 6.67 17.59
N THR A 68 6.82 6.53 16.71
CA THR A 68 7.52 7.65 16.07
C THR A 68 7.35 7.53 14.57
N LEU A 69 6.93 8.61 13.91
CA LEU A 69 6.79 8.68 12.46
C LEU A 69 8.00 9.39 11.83
N TYR A 70 8.62 8.73 10.86
CA TYR A 70 9.41 9.42 9.86
C TYR A 70 8.69 9.36 8.51
N ARG A 71 8.28 10.54 8.01
CA ARG A 71 7.52 10.65 6.77
C ARG A 71 8.37 11.26 5.65
N ALA A 72 8.46 10.55 4.51
CA ALA A 72 9.06 11.06 3.28
C ALA A 72 8.44 10.35 2.06
N GLY A 73 8.72 10.83 0.85
CA GLY A 73 8.36 10.10 -0.38
C GLY A 73 9.17 8.82 -0.55
N GLY A 74 8.65 7.85 -1.31
CA GLY A 74 9.22 6.51 -1.45
C GLY A 74 10.71 6.49 -1.81
N VAL A 75 11.12 7.24 -2.83
CA VAL A 75 12.55 7.35 -3.24
C VAL A 75 13.42 7.86 -2.09
N SER A 76 12.95 8.89 -1.36
CA SER A 76 13.69 9.45 -0.22
C SER A 76 13.79 8.47 0.95
N LEU A 77 12.71 7.70 1.21
CA LEU A 77 12.71 6.64 2.22
C LEU A 77 13.74 5.55 1.89
N VAL A 78 13.72 5.06 0.65
CA VAL A 78 14.67 4.03 0.19
C VAL A 78 16.11 4.53 0.31
N SER A 79 16.39 5.74 -0.17
CA SER A 79 17.73 6.33 -0.08
C SER A 79 18.18 6.47 1.37
N ARG A 80 17.30 6.90 2.27
CA ARG A 80 17.59 7.02 3.70
C ARG A 80 17.92 5.67 4.32
N ILE A 81 17.06 4.67 4.11
CA ILE A 81 17.26 3.31 4.63
C ILE A 81 18.59 2.73 4.17
N GLN A 82 18.92 2.89 2.88
CA GLN A 82 20.20 2.44 2.33
C GLN A 82 21.40 3.15 2.97
N ASN A 83 21.31 4.46 3.21
CA ASN A 83 22.36 5.23 3.87
C ASN A 83 22.55 4.82 5.32
N GLU A 84 21.46 4.68 6.07
CA GLU A 84 21.47 4.22 7.47
C GLU A 84 22.08 2.81 7.56
N THR A 85 21.66 1.88 6.72
CA THR A 85 22.17 0.50 6.71
C THR A 85 23.68 0.45 6.37
N ARG A 86 24.13 1.27 5.39
CA ARG A 86 25.57 1.37 5.08
C ARG A 86 26.40 1.92 6.25
N ALA A 87 25.79 2.77 7.06
CA ALA A 87 26.39 3.29 8.29
C ALA A 87 26.27 2.33 9.50
N GLY A 88 25.73 1.12 9.30
CA GLY A 88 25.48 0.14 10.36
C GLY A 88 24.35 0.52 11.31
N SER A 89 23.48 1.47 10.92
CA SER A 89 22.36 1.94 11.73
C SER A 89 21.04 1.34 11.24
N HIS A 90 20.22 0.88 12.19
CA HIS A 90 18.92 0.29 11.93
C HIS A 90 17.87 1.06 12.74
N LEU A 91 17.42 2.21 12.19
CA LEU A 91 16.64 3.20 12.94
C LEU A 91 15.13 3.06 12.74
N TRP A 92 14.69 2.13 11.93
CA TRP A 92 13.27 1.91 11.62
C TRP A 92 12.82 0.48 11.93
N ASP A 93 11.55 0.32 12.29
CA ASP A 93 10.94 -0.97 12.57
C ASP A 93 10.02 -1.42 11.44
N VAL A 94 9.17 -0.51 10.96
CA VAL A 94 8.18 -0.78 9.93
C VAL A 94 8.30 0.23 8.79
N PHE A 95 8.26 -0.30 7.57
CA PHE A 95 8.26 0.48 6.33
C PHE A 95 6.90 0.39 5.64
N ASN A 96 6.46 1.52 5.07
CA ASN A 96 5.37 1.57 4.13
C ASN A 96 5.58 2.67 3.09
N SER A 97 5.47 2.32 1.81
CA SER A 97 5.37 3.28 0.71
C SER A 97 4.68 2.63 -0.48
N ALA A 98 3.95 3.40 -1.26
CA ALA A 98 3.47 2.93 -2.57
C ALA A 98 4.56 3.11 -3.62
N GLY A 99 4.48 2.31 -4.68
CA GLY A 99 5.40 2.38 -5.80
C GLY A 99 6.42 1.24 -5.83
N LEU A 100 7.08 1.12 -6.98
CA LEU A 100 8.06 0.05 -7.24
C LEU A 100 9.36 0.23 -6.43
N GLU A 101 9.57 1.39 -5.79
CA GLU A 101 10.78 1.67 -5.01
C GLU A 101 10.94 0.73 -3.81
N GLY A 102 9.82 0.31 -3.20
CA GLY A 102 9.84 -0.68 -2.11
C GLY A 102 10.43 -2.03 -2.52
N PHE A 103 10.37 -2.36 -3.81
CA PHE A 103 10.97 -3.58 -4.35
C PHE A 103 12.51 -3.57 -4.21
N VAL A 104 13.15 -2.42 -4.31
CA VAL A 104 14.61 -2.29 -4.12
C VAL A 104 15.01 -2.77 -2.72
N LEU A 105 14.24 -2.43 -1.69
CA LEU A 105 14.50 -2.87 -0.32
C LEU A 105 14.24 -4.37 -0.15
N LEU A 106 13.22 -4.90 -0.81
CA LEU A 106 12.92 -6.33 -0.83
C LEU A 106 14.06 -7.13 -1.47
N GLU A 107 14.52 -6.76 -2.67
CA GLU A 107 15.62 -7.42 -3.38
C GLU A 107 16.95 -7.36 -2.59
N GLN A 108 17.17 -6.28 -1.86
CA GLN A 108 18.35 -6.12 -0.99
C GLN A 108 18.21 -6.87 0.34
N GLY A 109 17.10 -7.55 0.58
CA GLY A 109 16.86 -8.35 1.76
C GLY A 109 16.72 -7.54 3.05
N TYR A 110 16.18 -6.31 2.97
CA TYR A 110 15.94 -5.49 4.16
C TYR A 110 14.69 -5.87 4.93
N PHE A 111 13.78 -6.63 4.33
CA PHE A 111 12.54 -7.02 4.98
C PHE A 111 12.65 -8.36 5.73
N ALA A 112 12.06 -8.41 6.90
CA ALA A 112 11.85 -9.66 7.64
C ALA A 112 10.67 -10.43 7.06
N LYS A 113 10.76 -11.76 7.10
CA LYS A 113 9.61 -12.61 6.81
C LYS A 113 8.65 -12.58 8.00
N TYR A 114 7.44 -12.09 7.76
CA TYR A 114 6.35 -12.09 8.74
C TYR A 114 4.99 -12.20 8.03
N ILE A 115 4.31 -13.30 8.25
CA ILE A 115 2.94 -13.51 7.75
C ILE A 115 1.98 -13.12 8.87
N SER A 116 1.41 -11.92 8.78
CA SER A 116 0.36 -11.47 9.70
C SER A 116 -0.85 -12.41 9.65
N PRO A 117 -1.48 -12.75 10.78
CA PRO A 117 -2.77 -13.47 10.79
C PRO A 117 -3.86 -12.76 9.96
N GLU A 118 -3.76 -11.44 9.81
CA GLU A 118 -4.68 -10.62 9.05
C GLU A 118 -4.47 -10.73 7.52
N ALA A 119 -3.29 -11.17 7.08
CA ALA A 119 -2.95 -11.29 5.65
C ALA A 119 -3.88 -12.25 4.88
N ARG A 120 -4.52 -13.19 5.56
CA ARG A 120 -5.50 -14.13 4.97
C ARG A 120 -6.72 -13.45 4.34
N TYR A 121 -7.03 -12.24 4.79
CA TYR A 121 -8.17 -11.46 4.28
C TYR A 121 -7.83 -10.62 3.05
N PHE A 122 -6.56 -10.59 2.63
CA PHE A 122 -6.11 -9.85 1.46
C PHE A 122 -6.07 -10.76 0.24
N GLY A 123 -6.55 -10.25 -0.89
CA GLY A 123 -6.58 -10.96 -2.17
C GLY A 123 -5.17 -11.24 -2.71
N GLU A 124 -5.14 -12.05 -3.75
CA GLU A 124 -3.90 -12.30 -4.51
C GLU A 124 -3.34 -10.98 -5.08
N GLY A 125 -2.00 -10.85 -5.07
CA GLY A 125 -1.30 -9.62 -5.48
C GLY A 125 -1.29 -8.49 -4.45
N PHE A 126 -2.12 -8.57 -3.40
CA PHE A 126 -2.09 -7.63 -2.26
C PHE A 126 -1.24 -8.12 -1.09
N ARG A 127 -0.59 -9.24 -1.23
CA ARG A 127 0.36 -9.80 -0.26
C ARG A 127 1.45 -10.57 -0.99
N ASP A 128 2.64 -10.57 -0.41
CA ASP A 128 3.73 -11.38 -0.88
C ASP A 128 3.52 -12.85 -0.49
N PRO A 129 3.61 -13.81 -1.42
CA PRO A 129 3.46 -15.22 -1.11
C PRO A 129 4.54 -15.75 -0.14
N ASP A 130 5.73 -15.15 -0.16
CA ASP A 130 6.84 -15.50 0.73
C ASP A 130 6.74 -14.84 2.11
N GLY A 131 5.82 -13.89 2.30
CA GLY A 131 5.51 -13.25 3.56
C GLY A 131 6.41 -12.10 3.94
N PHE A 132 7.06 -11.42 3.01
CA PHE A 132 7.90 -10.25 3.30
C PHE A 132 7.09 -8.95 3.43
N TRP A 133 5.88 -8.89 2.86
CA TRP A 133 5.00 -7.72 2.96
C TRP A 133 3.52 -8.10 2.77
N THR A 134 2.66 -7.23 3.27
CA THR A 134 1.22 -7.21 2.93
C THR A 134 0.84 -5.76 2.64
N THR A 135 -0.06 -5.53 1.69
CA THR A 135 -0.51 -4.19 1.31
C THR A 135 -1.21 -3.49 2.47
N MET A 136 -0.70 -2.35 2.92
CA MET A 136 -1.38 -1.51 3.92
C MET A 136 -2.56 -0.76 3.30
N TYR A 137 -2.40 -0.30 2.07
CA TYR A 137 -3.45 0.36 1.28
C TYR A 137 -3.19 0.14 -0.21
N ALA A 138 -4.24 0.24 -0.98
CA ALA A 138 -4.19 0.22 -2.44
C ALA A 138 -4.41 1.64 -2.99
N SER A 139 -3.80 1.94 -4.13
CA SER A 139 -3.98 3.22 -4.84
C SER A 139 -4.31 2.96 -6.31
N PRO A 140 -5.59 2.77 -6.65
CA PRO A 140 -6.02 2.58 -8.02
C PRO A 140 -5.68 3.80 -8.88
N TYR A 141 -5.08 3.58 -10.04
CA TYR A 141 -4.91 4.58 -11.08
C TYR A 141 -6.21 4.76 -11.84
N ILE A 142 -6.73 5.97 -11.83
CA ILE A 142 -7.98 6.34 -12.49
C ILE A 142 -7.77 7.61 -13.33
N ALA A 143 -8.59 7.81 -14.35
CA ALA A 143 -8.71 9.13 -14.96
C ALA A 143 -9.63 10.01 -14.12
N THR A 144 -9.31 11.30 -14.02
CA THR A 144 -10.09 12.26 -13.24
C THR A 144 -10.44 13.43 -14.14
N TYR A 145 -11.68 13.91 -14.10
CA TYR A 145 -12.11 15.02 -14.96
C TYR A 145 -12.85 16.10 -14.18
N ASN A 146 -12.79 17.33 -14.72
CA ASN A 146 -13.56 18.44 -14.21
C ASN A 146 -14.99 18.40 -14.78
N THR A 147 -16.00 18.27 -13.91
CA THR A 147 -17.41 18.12 -14.31
C THR A 147 -18.03 19.38 -14.93
N ARG A 148 -17.37 20.54 -14.81
CA ARG A 148 -17.79 21.80 -15.47
C ARG A 148 -17.23 21.93 -16.88
N MET A 149 -16.14 21.19 -17.19
CA MET A 149 -15.46 21.23 -18.48
C MET A 149 -15.80 20.05 -19.38
N VAL A 150 -16.06 18.89 -18.78
CA VAL A 150 -16.33 17.63 -19.47
C VAL A 150 -17.67 17.09 -19.00
N SER A 151 -18.59 16.92 -19.94
CA SER A 151 -19.89 16.31 -19.67
C SER A 151 -19.75 14.80 -19.46
N ALA A 152 -20.56 14.21 -18.57
CA ALA A 152 -20.54 12.77 -18.30
C ALA A 152 -20.78 11.89 -19.56
N LYS A 153 -21.44 12.41 -20.59
CA LYS A 153 -21.65 11.70 -21.88
C LYS A 153 -20.42 11.72 -22.79
N ASP A 154 -19.49 12.67 -22.57
CA ASP A 154 -18.35 12.93 -23.44
C ASP A 154 -17.04 12.37 -22.83
N VAL A 155 -17.10 11.74 -21.64
CA VAL A 155 -15.92 11.17 -20.98
C VAL A 155 -15.33 9.99 -21.76
N PRO A 156 -14.00 9.75 -21.66
CA PRO A 156 -13.37 8.56 -22.24
C PRO A 156 -13.97 7.27 -21.66
N LYS A 157 -14.23 6.29 -22.52
CA LYS A 157 -14.76 4.97 -22.12
C LYS A 157 -13.65 3.93 -21.97
N ASP A 158 -12.55 4.13 -22.68
CA ASP A 158 -11.35 3.33 -22.58
C ASP A 158 -10.08 4.20 -22.69
N TYR A 159 -8.91 3.59 -22.54
CA TYR A 159 -7.63 4.32 -22.65
C TYR A 159 -7.41 4.94 -24.02
N PHE A 160 -7.82 4.28 -25.11
CA PHE A 160 -7.56 4.73 -26.46
C PHE A 160 -8.47 5.91 -26.85
N ASP A 161 -9.62 6.08 -26.20
CA ASP A 161 -10.45 7.29 -26.36
C ASP A 161 -9.71 8.58 -25.96
N LEU A 162 -8.69 8.48 -25.06
CA LEU A 162 -7.81 9.60 -24.71
C LEU A 162 -6.92 10.06 -25.89
N LEU A 163 -6.84 9.29 -26.96
CA LEU A 163 -6.09 9.63 -28.17
C LEU A 163 -6.94 10.40 -29.21
N ASP A 164 -8.25 10.57 -28.96
CA ASP A 164 -9.12 11.36 -29.82
C ASP A 164 -8.62 12.82 -29.86
N PRO A 165 -8.52 13.47 -31.06
CA PRO A 165 -8.07 14.86 -31.22
C PRO A 165 -8.82 15.88 -30.35
N ARG A 166 -10.08 15.60 -29.94
CA ARG A 166 -10.86 16.48 -29.05
C ARG A 166 -10.17 16.69 -27.66
N TRP A 167 -9.23 15.84 -27.28
CA TRP A 167 -8.48 15.91 -26.03
C TRP A 167 -7.17 16.68 -26.15
N THR A 168 -6.77 17.09 -27.34
CA THR A 168 -5.54 17.86 -27.56
C THR A 168 -5.53 19.11 -26.69
N ASP A 169 -4.43 19.36 -26.00
CA ASP A 169 -4.20 20.44 -25.03
C ASP A 169 -5.13 20.42 -23.77
N LYS A 170 -5.87 19.31 -23.53
CA LYS A 170 -6.81 19.21 -22.41
C LYS A 170 -6.41 18.17 -21.36
N LEU A 171 -5.37 17.40 -21.64
CA LEU A 171 -4.91 16.31 -20.78
C LEU A 171 -3.73 16.74 -19.92
N ALA A 172 -3.62 16.16 -18.74
CA ALA A 172 -2.43 16.23 -17.90
C ALA A 172 -2.08 14.86 -17.32
N LEU A 173 -0.82 14.66 -16.96
CA LEU A 173 -0.36 13.47 -16.24
C LEU A 173 0.82 13.78 -15.30
N ASP A 174 1.03 12.91 -14.33
CA ASP A 174 2.22 12.92 -13.48
C ASP A 174 3.34 12.11 -14.16
N PRO A 175 4.56 12.66 -14.32
CA PRO A 175 5.65 11.97 -15.02
C PRO A 175 6.22 10.77 -14.22
N ASP A 176 5.92 10.64 -12.95
CA ASP A 176 6.47 9.59 -12.10
C ASP A 176 5.63 8.28 -12.14
N ASP A 177 4.85 8.07 -13.23
CA ASP A 177 3.95 6.93 -13.42
C ASP A 177 4.59 5.70 -14.10
N ILE A 178 5.84 5.44 -13.79
CA ILE A 178 6.58 4.30 -14.33
C ILE A 178 5.89 2.97 -13.96
N GLU A 179 5.35 2.89 -12.75
CA GLU A 179 4.60 1.72 -12.28
C GLU A 179 3.36 1.45 -13.14
N TRP A 180 2.57 2.50 -13.43
CA TRP A 180 1.41 2.40 -14.30
C TRP A 180 1.79 1.98 -15.72
N TYR A 181 2.81 2.62 -16.30
CA TYR A 181 3.37 2.26 -17.60
C TYR A 181 3.82 0.80 -17.66
N ALA A 182 4.65 0.35 -16.72
CA ALA A 182 5.23 -0.98 -16.71
C ALA A 182 4.16 -2.08 -16.59
N ASN A 183 3.13 -1.86 -15.76
CA ASN A 183 2.02 -2.80 -15.60
C ASN A 183 1.13 -2.83 -16.85
N LEU A 184 0.80 -1.69 -17.46
CA LEU A 184 0.06 -1.67 -18.73
C LEU A 184 0.85 -2.35 -19.85
N LYS A 185 2.17 -2.11 -19.93
CA LYS A 185 3.04 -2.80 -20.91
C LYS A 185 3.02 -4.31 -20.70
N LYS A 186 3.09 -4.79 -19.45
CA LYS A 186 3.00 -6.21 -19.13
C LYS A 186 1.67 -6.84 -19.59
N ILE A 187 0.56 -6.11 -19.41
CA ILE A 187 -0.79 -6.62 -19.69
C ILE A 187 -1.13 -6.55 -21.18
N TRP A 188 -0.80 -5.44 -21.83
CA TRP A 188 -1.17 -5.20 -23.23
C TRP A 188 -0.15 -5.74 -24.25
N GLY A 189 1.08 -6.01 -23.80
CA GLY A 189 2.23 -6.25 -24.65
C GLY A 189 2.91 -4.95 -25.10
N GLU A 190 4.13 -5.08 -25.56
CA GLU A 190 5.02 -3.95 -25.85
C GLU A 190 4.46 -3.03 -26.93
N GLU A 191 4.01 -3.59 -28.06
CA GLU A 191 3.54 -2.81 -29.21
C GLU A 191 2.30 -1.96 -28.85
N ARG A 192 1.30 -2.56 -28.22
CA ARG A 192 0.07 -1.86 -27.85
C ARG A 192 0.34 -0.75 -26.83
N ALA A 193 1.18 -1.02 -25.83
CA ALA A 193 1.57 -0.02 -24.85
C ALA A 193 2.32 1.14 -25.50
N ARG A 194 3.31 0.84 -26.36
CA ARG A 194 4.07 1.86 -27.11
C ARG A 194 3.15 2.74 -27.96
N ASN A 195 2.21 2.16 -28.70
CA ASN A 195 1.26 2.87 -29.52
C ASN A 195 0.39 3.83 -28.69
N PHE A 196 -0.09 3.38 -27.52
CA PHE A 196 -0.86 4.20 -26.61
C PHE A 196 -0.06 5.38 -26.08
N PHE A 197 1.11 5.16 -25.50
CA PHE A 197 1.91 6.21 -24.87
C PHE A 197 2.47 7.20 -25.91
N ALA A 198 2.91 6.72 -27.07
CA ALA A 198 3.32 7.59 -28.18
C ALA A 198 2.14 8.42 -28.73
N GLY A 199 0.94 7.84 -28.78
CA GLY A 199 -0.29 8.57 -29.14
C GLY A 199 -0.65 9.62 -28.10
N LEU A 200 -0.55 9.28 -26.82
CA LEU A 200 -0.81 10.19 -25.72
C LEU A 200 0.15 11.38 -25.71
N ALA A 201 1.43 11.16 -26.00
CA ALA A 201 2.41 12.25 -26.14
C ALA A 201 2.04 13.26 -27.26
N LYS A 202 1.39 12.79 -28.34
CA LYS A 202 0.93 13.66 -29.45
C LYS A 202 -0.24 14.57 -29.07
N GLN A 203 -0.93 14.29 -27.96
CA GLN A 203 -2.04 15.11 -27.44
C GLN A 203 -1.56 16.44 -26.81
N LYS A 204 -0.27 16.75 -26.84
CA LYS A 204 0.34 17.93 -26.18
C LYS A 204 -0.02 17.98 -24.69
N ILE A 205 0.05 16.81 -24.06
CA ILE A 205 -0.32 16.62 -22.66
C ILE A 205 0.55 17.45 -21.72
N VAL A 206 -0.06 18.07 -20.73
CA VAL A 206 0.66 18.79 -19.65
C VAL A 206 1.30 17.78 -18.72
N ILE A 207 2.62 17.75 -18.69
CA ILE A 207 3.41 16.86 -17.82
C ILE A 207 3.91 17.66 -16.63
N ARG A 208 3.40 17.34 -15.43
CA ARG A 208 3.73 18.06 -14.21
C ARG A 208 3.74 17.10 -13.01
N ARG A 209 4.73 17.25 -12.11
CA ARG A 209 4.77 16.48 -10.87
C ARG A 209 3.78 16.98 -9.82
N GLY A 210 3.23 16.05 -9.06
CA GLY A 210 2.39 16.34 -7.91
C GLY A 210 0.90 16.20 -8.20
N ARG A 211 0.39 14.96 -8.13
CA ARG A 211 -1.03 14.63 -8.38
C ARG A 211 -2.01 15.46 -7.54
N ALA A 212 -1.70 15.73 -6.27
CA ALA A 212 -2.57 16.55 -5.43
C ALA A 212 -2.73 17.96 -6.02
N LEU A 213 -1.61 18.62 -6.38
CA LEU A 213 -1.63 19.94 -7.04
C LEU A 213 -2.35 19.88 -8.38
N GLN A 214 -2.08 18.87 -9.20
CA GLN A 214 -2.77 18.73 -10.49
C GLN A 214 -4.29 18.53 -10.31
N THR A 215 -4.72 17.83 -9.27
CA THR A 215 -6.15 17.65 -8.97
C THR A 215 -6.79 18.96 -8.50
N ASP A 216 -6.06 19.79 -7.75
CA ASP A 216 -6.51 21.13 -7.37
C ASP A 216 -6.61 22.06 -8.60
N LEU A 217 -5.64 22.02 -9.53
CA LEU A 217 -5.68 22.74 -10.81
C LEU A 217 -6.82 22.24 -11.72
N LEU A 218 -7.08 20.94 -11.73
CA LEU A 218 -8.23 20.36 -12.42
C LEU A 218 -9.54 20.89 -11.82
N ALA A 219 -9.67 20.93 -10.50
CA ALA A 219 -10.84 21.48 -9.82
C ALA A 219 -11.03 23.00 -10.10
N ALA A 220 -9.93 23.72 -10.25
CA ALA A 220 -9.94 25.14 -10.65
C ALA A 220 -10.31 25.38 -12.12
N GLY A 221 -10.27 24.35 -12.97
CA GLY A 221 -10.59 24.44 -14.41
C GLY A 221 -9.40 24.71 -15.32
N GLU A 222 -8.17 24.54 -14.83
CA GLU A 222 -6.95 24.67 -15.65
C GLU A 222 -6.63 23.39 -16.43
N ILE A 223 -7.13 22.24 -15.98
CA ILE A 223 -6.97 20.92 -16.58
C ILE A 223 -8.36 20.32 -16.77
N ALA A 224 -8.65 19.77 -17.94
CA ALA A 224 -9.93 19.13 -18.19
C ALA A 224 -9.92 17.65 -17.71
N VAL A 225 -8.85 16.91 -18.02
CA VAL A 225 -8.69 15.49 -17.65
C VAL A 225 -7.27 15.23 -17.15
N LEU A 226 -7.16 14.64 -15.99
CA LEU A 226 -5.92 14.08 -15.46
C LEU A 226 -5.95 12.57 -15.71
N VAL A 227 -5.02 12.08 -16.55
CA VAL A 227 -5.10 10.75 -17.17
C VAL A 227 -4.87 9.63 -16.16
N ASN A 228 -4.02 9.84 -15.15
CA ASN A 228 -3.54 8.81 -14.24
C ASN A 228 -3.42 9.33 -12.80
N ASN A 229 -4.53 9.72 -12.23
CA ASN A 229 -4.60 10.12 -10.82
C ASN A 229 -4.74 8.92 -9.90
N TYR A 230 -4.46 9.08 -8.62
CA TYR A 230 -4.87 8.13 -7.61
C TYR A 230 -6.31 8.40 -7.15
N HIS A 231 -7.11 7.34 -7.05
CA HIS A 231 -8.52 7.40 -6.67
C HIS A 231 -8.75 8.20 -5.38
N HIS A 232 -7.98 7.95 -4.33
CA HIS A 232 -8.13 8.65 -3.04
C HIS A 232 -7.92 10.17 -3.11
N ILE A 233 -7.12 10.65 -4.07
CA ILE A 233 -6.90 12.09 -4.26
C ILE A 233 -8.15 12.73 -4.89
N ALA A 234 -8.69 12.11 -5.94
CA ALA A 234 -9.93 12.56 -6.58
C ALA A 234 -11.11 12.56 -5.58
N VAL A 235 -11.28 11.47 -4.83
CA VAL A 235 -12.31 11.34 -3.79
C VAL A 235 -12.21 12.46 -2.74
N ARG A 236 -11.02 12.78 -2.25
CA ARG A 236 -10.81 13.86 -1.26
C ARG A 236 -11.22 15.23 -1.79
N VAL A 237 -10.94 15.54 -3.07
CA VAL A 237 -11.35 16.81 -3.66
C VAL A 237 -12.85 16.85 -3.87
N LYS A 238 -13.45 15.75 -4.37
CA LYS A 238 -14.91 15.60 -4.50
C LYS A 238 -15.63 15.74 -3.17
N MET A 239 -15.15 15.10 -2.09
CA MET A 239 -15.74 15.21 -0.75
C MET A 239 -15.72 16.64 -0.19
N ARG A 240 -14.79 17.49 -0.63
CA ARG A 240 -14.73 18.92 -0.30
C ARG A 240 -15.61 19.80 -1.20
N GLY A 241 -16.43 19.19 -2.07
CA GLY A 241 -17.31 19.88 -2.99
C GLY A 241 -16.65 20.37 -4.28
N GLY A 242 -15.43 19.93 -4.58
CA GLY A 242 -14.75 20.24 -5.82
C GLY A 242 -15.48 19.65 -7.05
N PRO A 243 -15.49 20.32 -8.21
CA PRO A 243 -16.16 19.86 -9.44
C PRO A 243 -15.33 18.73 -10.11
N VAL A 244 -15.10 17.67 -9.38
CA VAL A 244 -14.23 16.55 -9.78
C VAL A 244 -15.02 15.26 -9.79
N GLU A 245 -14.87 14.49 -10.87
CA GLU A 245 -15.36 13.13 -10.97
C GLU A 245 -14.26 12.23 -11.56
N TRP A 246 -14.38 10.93 -11.42
CA TRP A 246 -13.37 9.98 -11.85
C TRP A 246 -13.94 8.85 -12.70
N LEU A 247 -13.06 8.22 -13.47
CA LEU A 247 -13.36 7.12 -14.38
C LEU A 247 -12.38 5.98 -14.15
N ALA A 248 -12.91 4.78 -14.09
CA ALA A 248 -12.13 3.55 -14.10
C ALA A 248 -11.97 3.08 -15.56
N LEU A 249 -10.79 3.21 -16.13
CA LEU A 249 -10.46 2.68 -17.46
C LEU A 249 -9.87 1.27 -17.34
N ASP A 250 -10.37 0.31 -18.13
CA ASP A 250 -9.94 -1.09 -18.04
C ASP A 250 -8.60 -1.35 -18.76
N PRO A 251 -7.62 -1.96 -18.10
CA PRO A 251 -7.59 -2.38 -16.70
C PRO A 251 -7.23 -1.23 -15.73
N VAL A 252 -7.80 -1.25 -14.54
CA VAL A 252 -7.38 -0.38 -13.44
C VAL A 252 -6.14 -0.98 -12.78
N ILE A 253 -4.99 -0.43 -13.05
CA ILE A 253 -3.78 -0.79 -12.30
C ILE A 253 -3.90 -0.22 -10.89
N THR A 254 -3.56 -1.01 -9.90
CA THR A 254 -3.66 -0.59 -8.51
C THR A 254 -2.29 -0.66 -7.85
N ALA A 255 -1.68 0.49 -7.60
CA ALA A 255 -0.44 0.54 -6.85
C ALA A 255 -0.66 -0.04 -5.45
N VAL A 256 0.22 -0.93 -5.05
CA VAL A 256 0.20 -1.54 -3.71
C VAL A 256 1.15 -0.78 -2.80
N GLY A 257 0.75 -0.60 -1.53
CA GLY A 257 1.58 0.03 -0.50
C GLY A 257 2.12 -1.03 0.45
N PRO A 258 3.27 -1.68 0.15
CA PRO A 258 3.85 -2.70 1.02
C PRO A 258 4.02 -2.19 2.44
N LEU A 259 3.53 -2.95 3.41
CA LEU A 259 3.81 -2.82 4.83
C LEU A 259 4.76 -3.96 5.19
N ALA A 260 5.97 -3.61 5.59
CA ALA A 260 7.05 -4.57 5.81
C ALA A 260 7.81 -4.26 7.10
N ILE A 261 8.31 -5.31 7.76
CA ILE A 261 9.12 -5.19 8.96
C ILE A 261 10.60 -5.19 8.56
N ASN A 262 11.40 -4.34 9.17
CA ASN A 262 12.85 -4.36 9.03
C ASN A 262 13.41 -5.71 9.51
N ARG A 263 14.28 -6.33 8.72
CA ARG A 263 14.95 -7.58 9.12
C ARG A 263 15.79 -7.40 10.39
N LEU A 264 16.30 -6.21 10.62
CA LEU A 264 17.10 -5.83 11.79
C LEU A 264 16.37 -4.76 12.61
N ALA A 265 15.03 -4.91 12.74
CA ALA A 265 14.20 -3.99 13.51
C ALA A 265 14.70 -3.89 14.95
N PRO A 266 14.90 -2.68 15.50
CA PRO A 266 15.19 -2.49 16.92
C PRO A 266 14.08 -3.03 17.83
N HIS A 267 12.82 -2.98 17.38
CA HIS A 267 11.64 -3.36 18.15
C HIS A 267 10.77 -4.38 17.37
N PRO A 268 11.28 -5.62 17.13
CA PRO A 268 10.66 -6.55 16.19
C PRO A 268 9.27 -7.04 16.63
N ASN A 269 8.98 -7.10 17.92
CA ASN A 269 7.67 -7.55 18.40
C ASN A 269 6.65 -6.40 18.38
N ALA A 270 7.04 -5.17 18.72
CA ALA A 270 6.21 -3.99 18.53
C ALA A 270 5.88 -3.78 17.06
N ALA A 271 6.84 -4.05 16.15
CA ALA A 271 6.62 -4.03 14.71
C ALA A 271 5.55 -5.04 14.25
N ARG A 272 5.58 -6.26 14.75
CA ARG A 272 4.55 -7.29 14.45
C ARG A 272 3.17 -6.85 14.93
N VAL A 273 3.06 -6.38 16.17
CA VAL A 273 1.78 -5.88 16.73
C VAL A 273 1.25 -4.71 15.90
N PHE A 274 2.11 -3.81 15.46
CA PHE A 274 1.71 -2.66 14.62
C PHE A 274 1.28 -3.09 13.22
N VAL A 275 1.98 -4.02 12.59
CA VAL A 275 1.60 -4.58 11.28
C VAL A 275 0.25 -5.26 11.38
N ASP A 276 0.03 -6.10 12.39
CA ASP A 276 -1.28 -6.77 12.59
C ASP A 276 -2.41 -5.76 12.81
N PHE A 277 -2.16 -4.71 13.58
CA PHE A 277 -3.13 -3.63 13.77
C PHE A 277 -3.45 -2.89 12.46
N CYS A 278 -2.43 -2.49 11.69
CA CYS A 278 -2.64 -1.79 10.42
C CYS A 278 -3.42 -2.65 9.40
N LEU A 279 -3.18 -3.96 9.39
CA LEU A 279 -3.87 -4.91 8.52
C LEU A 279 -5.22 -5.38 9.07
N SER A 280 -5.51 -5.15 10.34
CA SER A 280 -6.81 -5.51 10.94
C SER A 280 -7.96 -4.76 10.28
N LYS A 281 -9.18 -5.26 10.49
CA LYS A 281 -10.39 -4.59 10.00
C LYS A 281 -10.49 -3.16 10.53
N GLU A 282 -10.13 -2.94 11.80
CA GLU A 282 -10.10 -1.61 12.44
C GLU A 282 -9.10 -0.67 11.77
N GLY A 283 -7.85 -1.10 11.60
CA GLY A 283 -6.81 -0.30 10.94
C GLY A 283 -7.17 0.04 9.49
N GLN A 284 -7.73 -0.92 8.76
CA GLN A 284 -8.17 -0.71 7.38
C GLN A 284 -9.38 0.24 7.29
N GLN A 285 -10.32 0.19 8.23
CA GLN A 285 -11.44 1.14 8.30
C GLN A 285 -10.98 2.58 8.51
N ILE A 286 -9.95 2.79 9.35
CA ILE A 286 -9.35 4.12 9.54
C ILE A 286 -8.83 4.67 8.21
N LEU A 287 -8.11 3.86 7.43
CA LEU A 287 -7.59 4.28 6.12
C LEU A 287 -8.69 4.53 5.10
N VAL A 288 -9.73 3.69 5.06
CA VAL A 288 -10.88 3.87 4.16
C VAL A 288 -11.66 5.14 4.48
N GLN A 289 -11.83 5.48 5.76
CA GLN A 289 -12.44 6.77 6.18
C GLN A 289 -11.63 7.99 5.74
N GLN A 290 -10.33 7.84 5.50
CA GLN A 290 -9.47 8.87 4.92
C GLN A 290 -9.47 8.86 3.37
N GLY A 291 -10.32 8.03 2.75
CA GLY A 291 -10.46 7.90 1.30
C GLY A 291 -9.51 6.89 0.66
N ARG A 292 -8.74 6.12 1.44
CA ARG A 292 -7.88 5.05 0.90
C ARG A 292 -8.69 3.84 0.46
N THR A 293 -8.14 3.11 -0.49
CA THR A 293 -8.66 1.82 -0.90
C THR A 293 -7.96 0.72 -0.12
N SER A 294 -8.73 -0.23 0.42
CA SER A 294 -8.20 -1.41 1.11
C SER A 294 -8.00 -2.57 0.13
N GLY A 295 -6.92 -3.32 0.30
CA GLY A 295 -6.74 -4.64 -0.32
C GLY A 295 -7.48 -5.76 0.42
N ARG A 296 -8.09 -5.47 1.57
CA ARG A 296 -8.82 -6.41 2.42
C ARG A 296 -10.24 -6.63 1.89
N LEU A 297 -10.64 -7.89 1.72
CA LEU A 297 -11.88 -8.27 1.04
C LEU A 297 -13.15 -8.10 1.90
N ASP A 298 -13.00 -8.04 3.24
CA ASP A 298 -14.11 -7.99 4.20
C ASP A 298 -14.36 -6.61 4.83
N VAL A 299 -13.80 -5.55 4.22
CA VAL A 299 -14.04 -4.15 4.62
C VAL A 299 -15.17 -3.57 3.78
N ASN A 300 -16.33 -3.30 4.42
CA ASN A 300 -17.57 -2.91 3.75
C ASN A 300 -17.55 -1.56 3.00
N LEU A 301 -16.56 -0.70 3.26
CA LEU A 301 -16.38 0.59 2.58
C LEU A 301 -15.25 0.52 1.58
N ASN A 302 -14.98 -0.66 1.03
CA ASN A 302 -13.94 -0.85 0.03
C ASN A 302 -14.35 -0.16 -1.29
N PRO A 303 -13.72 0.96 -1.67
CA PRO A 303 -14.02 1.64 -2.93
C PRO A 303 -13.73 0.78 -4.18
N LEU A 304 -13.02 -0.36 -4.05
CA LEU A 304 -12.90 -1.33 -5.14
C LEU A 304 -14.27 -1.88 -5.59
N GLY A 305 -15.29 -1.84 -4.73
CA GLY A 305 -16.66 -2.16 -5.11
C GLY A 305 -17.28 -1.17 -6.10
N GLU A 306 -16.71 0.02 -6.24
CA GLU A 306 -17.11 1.05 -7.20
C GLU A 306 -16.53 0.82 -8.61
N PHE A 307 -15.55 -0.09 -8.75
CA PHE A 307 -14.93 -0.46 -10.04
C PHE A 307 -15.67 -1.61 -10.73
N LYS A 308 -17.01 -1.57 -10.72
CA LYS A 308 -17.84 -2.61 -11.37
C LYS A 308 -17.60 -2.61 -12.89
N GLY A 309 -17.40 -3.81 -13.43
CA GLY A 309 -17.25 -4.00 -14.87
C GLY A 309 -15.86 -3.77 -15.44
N VAL A 310 -14.86 -3.43 -14.60
CA VAL A 310 -13.46 -3.30 -14.99
C VAL A 310 -12.57 -4.25 -14.19
N ARG A 311 -11.47 -4.67 -14.80
CA ARG A 311 -10.45 -5.49 -14.12
C ARG A 311 -9.60 -4.60 -13.23
N VAL A 312 -9.56 -4.89 -11.94
CA VAL A 312 -8.65 -4.25 -10.99
C VAL A 312 -7.44 -5.15 -10.79
N ILE A 313 -6.29 -4.69 -11.19
CA ILE A 313 -5.05 -5.50 -11.22
C ILE A 313 -4.04 -4.88 -10.26
N PRO A 314 -3.67 -5.58 -9.18
CA PRO A 314 -2.58 -5.15 -8.31
C PRO A 314 -1.29 -5.02 -9.11
N SER A 315 -0.53 -3.98 -8.83
CA SER A 315 0.78 -3.77 -9.44
C SER A 315 1.73 -4.91 -9.08
N ASP A 316 2.41 -5.43 -10.07
CA ASP A 316 3.46 -6.41 -9.87
C ASP A 316 4.75 -5.72 -9.43
N LEU A 317 5.05 -5.77 -8.12
CA LEU A 317 6.27 -5.18 -7.56
C LEU A 317 7.56 -5.73 -8.18
N LYS A 318 7.54 -6.96 -8.74
CA LYS A 318 8.72 -7.56 -9.40
C LYS A 318 9.15 -6.78 -10.64
N LEU A 319 8.27 -5.95 -11.21
CA LEU A 319 8.63 -5.01 -12.27
C LEU A 319 9.63 -3.94 -11.81
N GLY A 320 9.77 -3.73 -10.52
CA GLY A 320 10.82 -2.89 -9.94
C GLY A 320 12.24 -3.31 -10.31
N LYS A 321 12.45 -4.59 -10.67
CA LYS A 321 13.72 -5.12 -11.19
C LYS A 321 14.19 -4.39 -12.46
N HIS A 322 13.23 -3.97 -13.28
CA HIS A 322 13.45 -3.27 -14.56
C HIS A 322 13.02 -1.80 -14.48
N TYR A 323 12.99 -1.24 -13.27
CA TYR A 323 12.49 0.13 -13.06
C TYR A 323 13.23 1.17 -13.90
N ILE A 324 14.56 1.11 -13.97
CA ILE A 324 15.38 2.09 -14.71
C ILE A 324 15.13 1.98 -16.22
N GLU A 325 15.02 0.75 -16.73
CA GLU A 325 14.73 0.49 -18.15
C GLU A 325 13.34 0.98 -18.52
N ALA A 326 12.33 0.59 -17.73
CA ALA A 326 10.94 1.01 -17.92
C ALA A 326 10.79 2.55 -17.83
N ARG A 327 11.51 3.17 -16.89
CA ARG A 327 11.54 4.62 -16.74
C ARG A 327 12.14 5.30 -17.97
N THR A 328 13.30 4.82 -18.44
CA THR A 328 13.97 5.39 -19.61
C THR A 328 13.08 5.29 -20.86
N GLU A 329 12.44 4.13 -21.06
CA GLU A 329 11.53 3.93 -22.17
C GLU A 329 10.31 4.82 -22.08
N TYR A 330 9.67 4.91 -20.91
CA TYR A 330 8.53 5.79 -20.68
C TYR A 330 8.85 7.26 -20.89
N GLU A 331 9.96 7.75 -20.31
CA GLU A 331 10.42 9.12 -20.48
C GLU A 331 10.68 9.45 -21.97
N ASN A 332 11.28 8.53 -22.71
CA ASN A 332 11.52 8.70 -24.16
C ASN A 332 10.21 8.74 -24.96
N LEU A 333 9.27 7.83 -24.70
CA LEU A 333 7.98 7.77 -25.38
C LEU A 333 7.14 9.04 -25.13
N MET A 334 7.17 9.54 -23.91
CA MET A 334 6.40 10.71 -23.48
C MET A 334 7.11 12.05 -23.75
N GLY A 335 8.36 12.01 -24.22
CA GLY A 335 9.14 13.25 -24.43
C GLY A 335 9.52 13.97 -23.13
N ILE A 336 9.60 13.26 -22.01
CA ILE A 336 9.93 13.80 -20.68
C ILE A 336 11.43 14.06 -20.62
N ARG A 337 11.82 15.33 -20.53
CA ARG A 337 13.24 15.73 -20.37
C ARG A 337 13.55 15.91 -18.89
N ARG A 338 14.63 15.27 -18.42
CA ARG A 338 15.21 15.59 -17.10
C ARG A 338 15.86 16.99 -17.18
N ARG A 339 15.43 17.87 -16.30
CA ARG A 339 16.16 19.09 -15.99
C ARG A 339 17.13 18.85 -14.86
#